data_609e5f45b87d177bdd59bc5b9496c1bb
#
_entry.id   609e5f45b87d177bdd59bc5b9496c1bb
#
_cell.length_a   1.000
_cell.length_b   1.000
_cell.length_c   1.000
_cell.angle_alpha   90.00
_cell.angle_beta   90.00
_cell.angle_gamma   90.00
#
_symmetry.space_group_name_H-M   'P 1'
#
loop_
_entity.id
_entity.type
_entity.pdbx_description
1 polymer ?
#
loop_
_entity_poly.entity_id
_entity_poly.type
_entity_poly.pdbx_seq_one_letter_code
_entity_poly.pdbx_strand_id
1 'polypeptide(L)'
;MAEVIAQLEKQLESERKELAYARLKIQVLEERLRQQRIAQYGPGSETLSNLQLELLDEEPAVNRDEVQAQSERGPGAPSPATSEKKHRAPHPGRQSLPAHLPRVDKVVACAPSQCVCTCCGGETTVIGYEISEVLDVKPAEYFVELTKREKRACKKCEEQGVAAAPLTARIIDKSLVSDRVIIDTLVRKYADHCPLYRQSSILKRDTGIEISRGTMCGWIMRVGDLLIPVASAMRSELLAGNYIQADETPVDVQTHDGRGTNHQAYLWQYGTPGGATVFNFRMSRGREGPAHFLDRFEGILQTDAYAAYDRGVGGVNIVHACCWAHARRRFVDAVKLNKRDVASIRAVELMDELFAIDAQARDDNMDHAGRHALRQQKAPPLLDQIRGHILEMSKTVLPKSAAGQASSYTLAIWTRLTRFLDYPELELSNNLAENSMRPIALGRSNWIHIGSEDAGPRIAAIFSVVESCRRLNIPVRDYLAAILPGLANAPLQRTAELTPAAWAARRPHLSTVGLL
;
A
#
# COMPACT_ATOMS: atom_id res chain seq x y z
N MET A 1 -57.00 -3.71 -47.74
CA MET A 1 -56.01 -2.63 -47.44
C MET A 1 -55.57 -2.60 -46.00
N ALA A 2 -56.47 -2.64 -45.02
CA ALA A 2 -56.11 -2.62 -43.61
C ALA A 2 -55.24 -3.82 -43.15
N GLU A 3 -55.57 -5.03 -43.66
CA GLU A 3 -54.76 -6.24 -43.33
C GLU A 3 -53.33 -6.19 -43.90
N VAL A 4 -53.18 -5.64 -45.14
CA VAL A 4 -51.86 -5.48 -45.76
C VAL A 4 -51.01 -4.44 -44.99
N ILE A 5 -51.63 -3.36 -44.52
CA ILE A 5 -50.95 -2.34 -43.70
C ILE A 5 -50.50 -2.94 -42.38
N ALA A 6 -51.33 -3.71 -41.65
CA ALA A 6 -50.98 -4.35 -40.41
C ALA A 6 -49.87 -5.41 -40.58
N GLN A 7 -49.85 -6.10 -41.72
CA GLN A 7 -48.78 -7.07 -42.03
C GLN A 7 -47.43 -6.38 -42.33
N LEU A 8 -47.47 -5.23 -43.05
CA LEU A 8 -46.28 -4.42 -43.31
C LEU A 8 -45.74 -3.75 -42.05
N GLU A 9 -46.60 -3.28 -41.15
CA GLU A 9 -46.20 -2.73 -39.85
C GLU A 9 -45.51 -3.78 -38.98
N LYS A 10 -46.05 -5.00 -38.97
CA LYS A 10 -45.44 -6.13 -38.23
C LYS A 10 -44.09 -6.55 -38.83
N GLN A 11 -43.94 -6.53 -40.14
CA GLN A 11 -42.66 -6.76 -40.81
C GLN A 11 -41.64 -5.66 -40.49
N LEU A 12 -42.06 -4.40 -40.54
CA LEU A 12 -41.22 -3.24 -40.24
C LEU A 12 -40.71 -3.26 -38.78
N GLU A 13 -41.56 -3.68 -37.87
CA GLU A 13 -41.19 -3.82 -36.46
C GLU A 13 -40.19 -4.96 -36.25
N SER A 14 -40.35 -6.10 -36.94
CA SER A 14 -39.41 -7.21 -36.96
C SER A 14 -38.04 -6.80 -37.52
N GLU A 15 -38.01 -6.13 -38.66
CA GLU A 15 -36.78 -5.64 -39.28
C GLU A 15 -36.08 -4.57 -38.43
N ARG A 16 -36.84 -3.68 -37.76
CA ARG A 16 -36.27 -2.73 -36.79
C ARG A 16 -35.61 -3.42 -35.61
N LYS A 17 -36.18 -4.50 -35.08
CA LYS A 17 -35.59 -5.32 -33.99
C LYS A 17 -34.32 -6.03 -34.47
N GLU A 18 -34.35 -6.59 -35.70
CA GLU A 18 -33.17 -7.23 -36.28
C GLU A 18 -32.03 -6.22 -36.56
N LEU A 19 -32.37 -5.03 -37.05
CA LEU A 19 -31.41 -3.96 -37.30
C LEU A 19 -30.79 -3.45 -35.98
N ALA A 20 -31.59 -3.29 -34.94
CA ALA A 20 -31.12 -2.91 -33.62
C ALA A 20 -30.16 -3.97 -33.04
N TYR A 21 -30.52 -5.26 -33.17
CA TYR A 21 -29.68 -6.37 -32.76
C TYR A 21 -28.36 -6.44 -33.57
N ALA A 22 -28.42 -6.25 -34.88
CA ALA A 22 -27.24 -6.24 -35.75
C ALA A 22 -26.29 -5.07 -35.41
N ARG A 23 -26.83 -3.87 -35.15
CA ARG A 23 -26.06 -2.70 -34.71
C ARG A 23 -25.36 -2.96 -33.38
N LEU A 24 -26.07 -3.54 -32.42
CA LEU A 24 -25.51 -3.92 -31.10
C LEU A 24 -24.41 -4.97 -31.26
N LYS A 25 -24.59 -5.97 -32.13
CA LYS A 25 -23.60 -6.99 -32.44
C LYS A 25 -22.35 -6.43 -33.10
N ILE A 26 -22.48 -5.48 -34.01
CA ILE A 26 -21.36 -4.76 -34.65
C ILE A 26 -20.56 -4.02 -33.56
N GLN A 27 -21.23 -3.30 -32.68
CA GLN A 27 -20.61 -2.54 -31.61
C GLN A 27 -19.78 -3.45 -30.66
N VAL A 28 -20.29 -4.65 -30.33
CA VAL A 28 -19.56 -5.63 -29.52
C VAL A 28 -18.38 -6.24 -30.26
N LEU A 29 -18.50 -6.47 -31.55
CA LEU A 29 -17.40 -6.99 -32.36
C LEU A 29 -16.27 -5.96 -32.51
N GLU A 30 -16.61 -4.69 -32.69
CA GLU A 30 -15.66 -3.57 -32.73
C GLU A 30 -14.95 -3.42 -31.39
N GLU A 31 -15.67 -3.54 -30.28
CA GLU A 31 -15.13 -3.52 -28.94
C GLU A 31 -14.17 -4.71 -28.68
N ARG A 32 -14.53 -5.93 -29.11
CA ARG A 32 -13.65 -7.10 -29.04
C ARG A 32 -12.38 -6.93 -29.86
N LEU A 33 -12.50 -6.41 -31.09
CA LEU A 33 -11.35 -6.11 -31.94
C LEU A 33 -10.43 -5.09 -31.30
N ARG A 34 -11.00 -4.09 -30.63
CA ARG A 34 -10.23 -3.09 -29.89
C ARG A 34 -9.52 -3.69 -28.67
N GLN A 35 -10.22 -4.54 -27.90
CA GLN A 35 -9.62 -5.29 -26.78
C GLN A 35 -8.49 -6.22 -27.24
N GLN A 36 -8.70 -6.95 -28.36
CA GLN A 36 -7.65 -7.79 -28.95
C GLN A 36 -6.45 -6.97 -29.43
N ARG A 37 -6.67 -5.79 -30.02
CA ARG A 37 -5.57 -4.89 -30.42
C ARG A 37 -4.81 -4.36 -29.21
N ILE A 38 -5.51 -4.00 -28.13
CA ILE A 38 -4.86 -3.57 -26.86
C ILE A 38 -4.09 -4.74 -26.24
N ALA A 39 -4.64 -5.96 -26.25
CA ALA A 39 -3.95 -7.15 -25.75
C ALA A 39 -2.73 -7.55 -26.61
N GLN A 40 -2.77 -7.28 -27.91
CA GLN A 40 -1.72 -7.68 -28.85
C GLN A 40 -0.65 -6.60 -29.06
N TYR A 41 -1.00 -5.32 -28.96
CA TYR A 41 -0.12 -4.18 -29.25
C TYR A 41 -0.06 -3.15 -28.13
N GLY A 42 -0.88 -3.29 -27.09
CA GLY A 42 -0.78 -2.52 -25.86
C GLY A 42 0.42 -2.98 -25.02
N PRO A 43 0.83 -2.21 -24.04
CA PRO A 43 1.89 -2.64 -23.13
C PRO A 43 1.44 -3.94 -22.46
N GLY A 44 1.99 -5.04 -22.95
CA GLY A 44 1.71 -6.38 -22.43
C GLY A 44 2.26 -6.47 -21.03
N SER A 45 1.43 -6.36 -20.08
CA SER A 45 1.45 -7.00 -18.78
C SER A 45 0.48 -6.32 -17.82
N GLU A 46 -0.01 -7.06 -16.84
CA GLU A 46 -0.62 -6.57 -15.61
C GLU A 46 0.35 -5.71 -14.74
N THR A 47 1.37 -5.11 -15.33
CA THR A 47 2.14 -4.04 -14.72
C THR A 47 1.24 -2.82 -14.70
N LEU A 48 0.94 -2.30 -13.51
CA LEU A 48 0.40 -0.96 -13.35
C LEU A 48 1.26 -0.02 -14.21
N SER A 49 0.72 0.41 -15.35
CA SER A 49 1.35 1.43 -16.17
C SER A 49 1.36 2.74 -15.38
N ASN A 50 2.28 3.65 -15.69
CA ASN A 50 2.24 5.00 -15.09
C ASN A 50 0.86 5.66 -15.27
N LEU A 51 0.16 5.37 -16.37
CA LEU A 51 -1.23 5.78 -16.60
C LEU A 51 -2.21 5.15 -15.59
N GLN A 52 -2.00 3.93 -15.13
CA GLN A 52 -2.83 3.31 -14.09
C GLN A 52 -2.50 3.84 -12.69
N LEU A 53 -1.25 4.25 -12.47
CA LEU A 53 -0.86 4.97 -11.25
C LEU A 53 -1.46 6.38 -11.23
N GLU A 54 -1.46 7.10 -12.36
CA GLU A 54 -2.14 8.40 -12.53
C GLU A 54 -3.66 8.27 -12.41
N LEU A 55 -4.25 7.19 -12.93
CA LEU A 55 -5.69 6.91 -12.81
C LEU A 55 -6.13 6.55 -11.39
N LEU A 56 -5.24 5.95 -10.59
CA LEU A 56 -5.47 5.73 -9.17
C LEU A 56 -5.52 7.06 -8.40
N ASP A 57 -4.79 8.08 -8.86
CA ASP A 57 -4.82 9.42 -8.26
C ASP A 57 -6.08 10.23 -8.66
N GLU A 58 -6.80 9.84 -9.73
CA GLU A 58 -8.04 10.48 -10.21
C GLU A 58 -9.33 9.80 -9.73
N GLU A 59 -9.28 8.61 -9.13
CA GLU A 59 -10.48 7.94 -8.59
C GLU A 59 -10.88 8.56 -7.23
N PRO A 60 -12.14 8.97 -7.02
CA PRO A 60 -12.60 9.62 -5.78
C PRO A 60 -12.33 8.81 -4.52
N ALA A 61 -12.37 7.47 -4.63
CA ALA A 61 -12.10 6.55 -3.52
C ALA A 61 -10.61 6.20 -3.34
N VAL A 62 -9.76 6.68 -4.22
CA VAL A 62 -8.30 6.44 -4.23
C VAL A 62 -7.54 7.74 -4.01
N ASN A 63 -8.26 8.86 -3.86
CA ASN A 63 -7.67 10.12 -3.49
C ASN A 63 -6.78 9.92 -2.23
N ARG A 64 -5.59 10.50 -2.24
CA ARG A 64 -4.63 10.47 -1.13
C ARG A 64 -5.30 10.79 0.20
N ASP A 65 -6.20 11.77 0.21
CA ASP A 65 -6.91 12.22 1.41
C ASP A 65 -7.87 11.14 1.95
N GLU A 66 -8.52 10.35 1.07
CA GLU A 66 -9.39 9.25 1.48
C GLU A 66 -8.59 8.06 2.04
N VAL A 67 -7.50 7.67 1.37
CA VAL A 67 -6.60 6.62 1.84
C VAL A 67 -5.98 7.00 3.19
N GLN A 68 -5.59 8.27 3.36
CA GLN A 68 -5.07 8.80 4.61
C GLN A 68 -6.14 8.75 5.70
N ALA A 69 -7.36 9.23 5.42
CA ALA A 69 -8.47 9.17 6.35
C ALA A 69 -8.84 7.74 6.76
N GLN A 70 -8.82 6.79 5.82
CA GLN A 70 -9.03 5.36 6.12
C GLN A 70 -7.90 4.80 7.00
N SER A 71 -6.65 5.21 6.77
CA SER A 71 -5.52 4.74 7.57
C SER A 71 -5.54 5.28 9.01
N GLU A 72 -6.14 6.45 9.22
CA GLU A 72 -6.25 7.11 10.53
C GLU A 72 -7.49 6.67 11.34
N ARG A 73 -8.48 6.02 10.70
CA ARG A 73 -9.66 5.46 11.36
C ARG A 73 -9.31 4.19 12.14
N GLY A 74 -8.73 4.35 13.31
CA GLY A 74 -8.45 3.25 14.22
C GLY A 74 -9.73 2.70 14.89
N PRO A 75 -9.74 1.44 15.34
CA PRO A 75 -10.88 0.89 16.08
C PRO A 75 -11.06 1.63 17.40
N GLY A 76 -12.08 2.51 17.46
CA GLY A 76 -12.51 3.17 18.70
C GLY A 76 -11.71 4.39 19.16
N ALA A 77 -10.90 5.01 18.30
CA ALA A 77 -10.23 6.26 18.67
C ALA A 77 -11.20 7.47 18.66
N PRO A 78 -11.23 8.31 19.72
CA PRO A 78 -11.96 9.56 19.68
C PRO A 78 -11.34 10.48 18.64
N SER A 79 -12.19 11.16 17.88
CA SER A 79 -11.78 12.14 16.86
C SER A 79 -10.88 13.21 17.46
N PRO A 80 -9.72 13.55 16.87
CA PRO A 80 -8.92 14.66 17.32
C PRO A 80 -9.72 15.97 17.13
N ALA A 81 -9.74 16.79 18.15
CA ALA A 81 -10.46 18.05 18.18
C ALA A 81 -10.03 18.97 17.04
N THR A 82 -11.04 19.47 16.32
CA THR A 82 -11.06 20.64 15.45
C THR A 82 -9.75 21.06 14.78
N SER A 83 -9.56 20.63 13.55
CA SER A 83 -8.72 21.35 12.60
C SER A 83 -9.59 22.35 11.82
N GLU A 84 -9.22 23.61 11.85
CA GLU A 84 -9.86 24.68 11.08
C GLU A 84 -9.92 24.33 9.60
N LYS A 85 -11.06 24.67 8.94
CA LYS A 85 -11.25 24.49 7.50
C LYS A 85 -10.06 25.07 6.72
N LYS A 86 -9.25 24.24 6.15
CA LYS A 86 -8.20 24.67 5.23
C LYS A 86 -8.85 25.22 3.97
N HIS A 87 -8.96 26.54 3.89
CA HIS A 87 -9.08 27.23 2.60
C HIS A 87 -7.97 26.70 1.67
N ARG A 88 -8.29 26.43 0.38
CA ARG A 88 -7.27 26.21 -0.65
C ARG A 88 -6.28 27.35 -0.57
N ALA A 89 -5.12 27.09 0.01
CA ALA A 89 -4.04 28.07 0.09
C ALA A 89 -3.59 28.41 -1.35
N PRO A 90 -3.34 29.68 -1.64
CA PRO A 90 -2.60 30.03 -2.86
C PRO A 90 -1.26 29.28 -2.82
N HIS A 91 -0.74 28.96 -3.99
CA HIS A 91 0.51 28.20 -4.21
C HIS A 91 1.54 28.51 -3.09
N PRO A 92 1.96 27.55 -2.27
CA PRO A 92 2.84 27.84 -1.16
C PRO A 92 4.11 28.45 -1.74
N GLY A 93 4.33 29.72 -1.46
CA GLY A 93 5.66 30.32 -1.60
C GLY A 93 6.68 29.43 -0.89
N ARG A 94 7.98 29.69 -1.02
CA ARG A 94 9.05 28.90 -0.38
C ARG A 94 8.61 28.44 1.01
N GLN A 95 8.39 27.13 1.15
CA GLN A 95 8.08 26.53 2.45
C GLN A 95 9.26 26.78 3.39
N SER A 96 9.00 27.16 4.63
CA SER A 96 10.05 27.24 5.65
C SER A 96 10.65 25.84 5.86
N LEU A 97 11.99 25.78 5.93
CA LEU A 97 12.66 24.51 6.20
C LEU A 97 12.34 24.00 7.61
N PRO A 98 12.20 22.67 7.80
CA PRO A 98 11.82 22.08 9.07
C PRO A 98 12.72 22.52 10.23
N ALA A 99 12.13 22.94 11.36
CA ALA A 99 12.87 23.50 12.49
C ALA A 99 13.78 22.48 13.19
N HIS A 100 13.50 21.17 13.06
CA HIS A 100 14.29 20.10 13.69
C HIS A 100 15.60 19.79 12.97
N LEU A 101 15.80 20.28 11.73
CA LEU A 101 17.06 20.09 11.03
C LEU A 101 18.13 21.04 11.59
N PRO A 102 19.38 20.57 11.80
CA PRO A 102 20.46 21.41 12.29
C PRO A 102 20.77 22.54 11.28
N ARG A 103 21.00 23.74 11.78
CA ARG A 103 21.49 24.88 11.00
C ARG A 103 23.01 24.96 11.13
N VAL A 104 23.67 24.99 10.00
CA VAL A 104 25.14 25.12 9.93
C VAL A 104 25.44 26.44 9.26
N ASP A 105 26.04 27.37 10.01
CA ASP A 105 26.38 28.70 9.49
C ASP A 105 27.49 28.64 8.46
N LYS A 106 27.25 29.28 7.32
CA LYS A 106 28.25 29.53 6.29
C LYS A 106 28.37 31.05 6.09
N VAL A 107 29.34 31.65 6.76
CA VAL A 107 29.58 33.06 6.65
C VAL A 107 30.34 33.34 5.34
N VAL A 108 29.79 34.22 4.51
CA VAL A 108 30.45 34.75 3.30
C VAL A 108 30.93 36.16 3.63
N ALA A 109 32.23 36.33 3.71
CA ALA A 109 32.85 37.64 3.96
C ALA A 109 32.75 38.57 2.73
N CYS A 110 32.63 39.86 2.99
CA CYS A 110 32.72 40.88 1.95
C CYS A 110 34.10 40.86 1.26
N ALA A 111 34.12 41.20 -0.02
CA ALA A 111 35.38 41.36 -0.73
C ALA A 111 36.21 42.50 -0.12
N PRO A 112 37.57 42.48 -0.20
CA PRO A 112 38.42 43.51 0.38
C PRO A 112 38.07 44.95 -0.06
N SER A 113 37.58 45.13 -1.29
CA SER A 113 37.10 46.38 -1.81
C SER A 113 35.84 46.93 -1.13
N GLN A 114 35.06 46.07 -0.50
CA GLN A 114 33.83 46.43 0.25
C GLN A 114 34.11 46.69 1.73
N CYS A 115 35.29 46.31 2.22
CA CYS A 115 35.72 46.53 3.58
C CYS A 115 36.32 47.95 3.80
N VAL A 116 36.42 48.74 2.75
CA VAL A 116 36.96 50.12 2.80
C VAL A 116 35.84 51.07 2.36
N CYS A 117 35.61 52.12 3.13
CA CYS A 117 34.65 53.16 2.80
C CYS A 117 35.09 53.95 1.57
N THR A 118 34.26 54.02 0.55
CA THR A 118 34.54 54.72 -0.72
C THR A 118 34.59 56.23 -0.57
N CYS A 119 34.08 56.80 0.54
CA CYS A 119 34.04 58.24 0.79
C CYS A 119 35.25 58.74 1.60
N CYS A 120 35.66 58.02 2.65
CA CYS A 120 36.70 58.48 3.58
C CYS A 120 37.92 57.54 3.66
N GLY A 121 37.91 56.39 2.98
CA GLY A 121 39.02 55.44 2.99
C GLY A 121 39.19 54.66 4.30
N GLY A 122 38.30 54.84 5.29
CA GLY A 122 38.36 54.13 6.56
C GLY A 122 37.81 52.68 6.47
N GLU A 123 38.22 51.80 7.38
CA GLU A 123 37.69 50.46 7.50
C GLU A 123 36.20 50.47 7.85
N THR A 124 35.43 49.61 7.18
CA THR A 124 34.01 49.39 7.50
C THR A 124 33.84 48.24 8.52
N THR A 125 32.82 48.31 9.36
CA THR A 125 32.53 47.28 10.35
C THR A 125 31.29 46.46 9.95
N VAL A 126 31.27 45.18 10.29
CA VAL A 126 30.09 44.30 10.08
C VAL A 126 28.96 44.78 10.97
N ILE A 127 27.81 45.16 10.40
CA ILE A 127 26.61 45.63 11.13
C ILE A 127 25.51 44.57 11.18
N GLY A 128 25.65 43.46 10.42
CA GLY A 128 24.67 42.36 10.39
C GLY A 128 24.92 41.42 9.22
N TYR A 129 24.06 40.49 9.05
CA TYR A 129 24.08 39.49 8.00
C TYR A 129 22.72 39.43 7.30
N GLU A 130 22.73 39.33 5.98
CA GLU A 130 21.56 38.89 5.22
C GLU A 130 21.53 37.37 5.28
N ILE A 131 20.41 36.81 5.85
CA ILE A 131 20.30 35.39 6.11
C ILE A 131 19.43 34.75 5.03
N SER A 132 19.96 33.69 4.41
CA SER A 132 19.20 32.81 3.52
C SER A 132 19.38 31.35 3.96
N GLU A 133 18.30 30.57 3.93
CA GLU A 133 18.35 29.14 4.25
C GLU A 133 18.26 28.30 2.98
N VAL A 134 19.09 27.26 2.88
CA VAL A 134 19.09 26.26 1.80
C VAL A 134 19.20 24.88 2.44
N LEU A 135 18.41 23.94 1.98
CA LEU A 135 18.58 22.53 2.38
C LEU A 135 19.86 21.99 1.72
N ASP A 136 20.77 21.48 2.54
CA ASP A 136 22.02 20.85 2.07
C ASP A 136 22.11 19.42 2.63
N VAL A 137 23.02 18.58 2.08
CA VAL A 137 23.22 17.19 2.46
C VAL A 137 24.71 16.89 2.67
N LYS A 138 25.02 16.22 3.79
CA LYS A 138 26.29 15.50 3.90
C LYS A 138 26.09 14.11 3.29
N PRO A 139 26.85 13.71 2.27
CA PRO A 139 26.81 12.36 1.75
C PRO A 139 26.98 11.33 2.87
N ALA A 140 26.37 10.13 2.72
CA ALA A 140 26.50 9.06 3.68
C ALA A 140 27.99 8.69 3.86
N GLU A 141 28.48 8.77 5.08
CA GLU A 141 29.86 8.45 5.44
C GLU A 141 29.93 7.06 6.04
N TYR A 142 30.73 6.18 5.44
CA TYR A 142 31.02 4.86 5.97
C TYR A 142 32.29 4.89 6.81
N PHE A 143 32.29 4.22 7.94
CA PHE A 143 33.45 4.13 8.84
C PHE A 143 33.61 2.71 9.38
N VAL A 144 34.82 2.41 9.87
CA VAL A 144 35.12 1.13 10.52
C VAL A 144 34.96 1.30 12.02
N GLU A 145 34.03 0.56 12.61
CA GLU A 145 33.87 0.50 14.06
C GLU A 145 34.87 -0.51 14.67
N LEU A 146 35.79 -0.01 15.48
CA LEU A 146 36.78 -0.83 16.19
C LEU A 146 36.28 -1.14 17.59
N THR A 147 35.67 -2.30 17.80
CA THR A 147 35.22 -2.75 19.13
C THR A 147 36.36 -3.34 19.95
N LYS A 148 36.74 -2.68 21.05
CA LYS A 148 37.75 -3.15 22.01
C LYS A 148 37.05 -3.76 23.21
N ARG A 149 37.12 -5.08 23.36
CA ARG A 149 36.58 -5.79 24.54
C ARG A 149 37.64 -5.88 25.64
N GLU A 150 37.28 -5.39 26.81
CA GLU A 150 38.17 -5.44 27.98
C GLU A 150 38.41 -6.89 28.42
N LYS A 151 39.66 -7.24 28.66
CA LYS A 151 40.07 -8.51 29.28
C LYS A 151 40.68 -8.21 30.63
N ARG A 152 40.26 -8.94 31.66
CA ARG A 152 40.72 -8.78 33.03
C ARG A 152 41.28 -10.10 33.56
N ALA A 153 42.41 -10.03 34.22
CA ALA A 153 43.00 -11.15 34.94
C ALA A 153 43.37 -10.72 36.36
N CYS A 154 43.28 -11.63 37.32
CA CYS A 154 43.76 -11.38 38.67
C CYS A 154 45.29 -11.50 38.69
N LYS A 155 45.98 -10.46 39.19
CA LYS A 155 47.44 -10.50 39.32
C LYS A 155 47.94 -11.31 40.53
N LYS A 156 47.03 -11.66 41.47
CA LYS A 156 47.38 -12.39 42.72
C LYS A 156 46.99 -13.86 42.68
N CYS A 157 46.12 -14.25 41.77
CA CYS A 157 45.55 -15.59 41.74
C CYS A 157 45.52 -16.04 40.28
N GLU A 158 46.25 -17.06 39.91
CA GLU A 158 46.36 -17.60 38.56
C GLU A 158 45.22 -18.57 38.22
N GLU A 159 44.46 -19.06 39.21
CA GLU A 159 43.44 -20.10 39.04
C GLU A 159 42.15 -19.61 38.37
N GLN A 160 41.82 -18.31 38.43
CA GLN A 160 40.58 -17.76 37.84
C GLN A 160 40.64 -17.52 36.34
N GLY A 161 41.78 -17.64 35.69
CA GLY A 161 41.93 -17.38 34.25
C GLY A 161 41.63 -15.93 33.84
N VAL A 162 41.36 -15.72 32.54
CA VAL A 162 41.07 -14.40 31.98
C VAL A 162 39.56 -14.24 31.70
N ALA A 163 38.95 -13.25 32.36
CA ALA A 163 37.57 -12.84 32.04
C ALA A 163 37.56 -11.81 30.90
N ALA A 164 36.71 -11.98 29.92
CA ALA A 164 36.50 -11.02 28.83
C ALA A 164 35.08 -10.46 28.86
N ALA A 165 34.91 -9.17 28.54
CA ALA A 165 33.60 -8.56 28.42
C ALA A 165 32.72 -9.34 27.43
N PRO A 166 31.41 -9.54 27.71
CA PRO A 166 30.53 -10.29 26.82
C PRO A 166 30.41 -9.64 25.42
N LEU A 167 30.07 -10.46 24.44
CA LEU A 167 29.72 -9.95 23.09
C LEU A 167 28.34 -9.31 23.14
N THR A 168 28.19 -8.18 22.46
CA THR A 168 26.87 -7.58 22.21
C THR A 168 26.10 -8.44 21.22
N ALA A 169 24.82 -8.65 21.48
CA ALA A 169 23.95 -9.37 20.57
C ALA A 169 23.90 -8.67 19.20
N ARG A 170 23.96 -9.46 18.13
CA ARG A 170 23.94 -8.98 16.74
C ARG A 170 22.93 -9.78 15.91
N ILE A 171 22.50 -9.21 14.80
CA ILE A 171 21.62 -9.88 13.80
C ILE A 171 22.32 -11.11 13.22
N ILE A 172 23.60 -10.96 12.88
CA ILE A 172 24.47 -12.03 12.37
C ILE A 172 25.79 -11.99 13.13
N ASP A 173 26.07 -13.07 13.83
CA ASP A 173 27.34 -13.21 14.55
C ASP A 173 28.52 -13.19 13.57
N LYS A 174 29.61 -12.53 13.98
CA LYS A 174 30.85 -12.42 13.18
C LYS A 174 30.67 -11.82 11.78
N SER A 175 29.56 -11.10 11.53
CA SER A 175 29.39 -10.38 10.26
C SER A 175 30.49 -9.33 10.06
N LEU A 176 30.94 -9.17 8.81
CA LEU A 176 31.88 -8.13 8.40
C LEU A 176 31.30 -6.71 8.59
N VAL A 177 29.96 -6.58 8.46
CA VAL A 177 29.26 -5.30 8.56
C VAL A 177 28.47 -5.19 9.86
N SER A 178 28.19 -3.97 10.29
CA SER A 178 27.34 -3.71 11.45
C SER A 178 25.87 -4.01 11.15
N ASP A 179 25.07 -4.16 12.21
CA ASP A 179 23.61 -4.35 12.08
C ASP A 179 22.94 -3.19 11.34
N ARG A 180 23.45 -1.96 11.46
CA ARG A 180 22.96 -0.80 10.72
C ARG A 180 23.06 -0.99 9.20
N VAL A 181 24.18 -1.54 8.71
CA VAL A 181 24.37 -1.80 7.27
C VAL A 181 23.41 -2.88 6.78
N ILE A 182 23.15 -3.92 7.58
CA ILE A 182 22.17 -4.97 7.27
C ILE A 182 20.77 -4.38 7.17
N ILE A 183 20.36 -3.60 8.18
CA ILE A 183 19.06 -2.93 8.23
C ILE A 183 18.90 -1.96 7.06
N ASP A 184 19.90 -1.12 6.78
CA ASP A 184 19.86 -0.18 5.67
C ASP A 184 19.73 -0.89 4.32
N THR A 185 20.45 -2.01 4.14
CA THR A 185 20.34 -2.86 2.94
C THR A 185 18.92 -3.37 2.73
N LEU A 186 18.25 -3.81 3.81
CA LEU A 186 16.87 -4.28 3.77
C LEU A 186 15.91 -3.14 3.44
N VAL A 187 16.00 -2.01 4.14
CA VAL A 187 15.11 -0.85 3.94
C VAL A 187 15.25 -0.31 2.53
N ARG A 188 16.47 -0.12 2.03
CA ARG A 188 16.71 0.29 0.65
C ARG A 188 16.08 -0.67 -0.37
N LYS A 189 16.05 -1.97 -0.10
CA LYS A 189 15.43 -2.93 -1.02
C LYS A 189 13.91 -2.89 -0.99
N TYR A 190 13.28 -2.86 0.18
CA TYR A 190 11.85 -3.09 0.33
C TYR A 190 11.02 -1.81 0.54
N ALA A 191 11.63 -0.74 1.05
CA ALA A 191 10.99 0.56 1.16
C ALA A 191 11.40 1.52 0.01
N ASP A 192 12.71 1.55 -0.35
CA ASP A 192 13.23 2.44 -1.37
C ASP A 192 13.34 1.75 -2.75
N HIS A 193 12.91 0.48 -2.88
CA HIS A 193 12.89 -0.33 -4.11
C HIS A 193 14.25 -0.46 -4.82
N CYS A 194 15.37 -0.25 -4.10
CA CYS A 194 16.73 -0.34 -4.65
C CYS A 194 17.22 -1.80 -4.63
N PRO A 195 17.38 -2.48 -5.79
CA PRO A 195 17.79 -3.88 -5.83
C PRO A 195 19.24 -4.07 -5.38
N LEU A 196 19.55 -5.27 -4.89
CA LEU A 196 20.87 -5.56 -4.28
C LEU A 196 22.05 -5.34 -5.21
N TYR A 197 21.89 -5.54 -6.52
CA TYR A 197 22.98 -5.30 -7.47
C TYR A 197 23.35 -3.81 -7.54
N ARG A 198 22.36 -2.91 -7.47
CA ARG A 198 22.62 -1.45 -7.41
C ARG A 198 23.26 -1.08 -6.08
N GLN A 199 22.75 -1.63 -4.97
CA GLN A 199 23.33 -1.38 -3.65
C GLN A 199 24.79 -1.83 -3.56
N SER A 200 25.14 -3.00 -4.13
CA SER A 200 26.51 -3.50 -4.22
C SER A 200 27.40 -2.54 -5.02
N SER A 201 26.90 -2.04 -6.16
CA SER A 201 27.62 -1.07 -7.00
C SER A 201 27.81 0.29 -6.29
N ILE A 202 26.77 0.77 -5.59
CA ILE A 202 26.83 2.00 -4.81
C ILE A 202 27.88 1.87 -3.69
N LEU A 203 27.83 0.78 -2.93
CA LEU A 203 28.78 0.54 -1.84
C LEU A 203 30.22 0.49 -2.36
N LYS A 204 30.46 -0.24 -3.46
CA LYS A 204 31.80 -0.29 -4.09
C LYS A 204 32.28 1.08 -4.53
N ARG A 205 31.41 1.90 -5.17
CA ARG A 205 31.73 3.25 -5.60
C ARG A 205 32.10 4.17 -4.42
N ASP A 206 31.32 4.08 -3.33
CA ASP A 206 31.42 5.04 -2.22
C ASP A 206 32.48 4.65 -1.18
N THR A 207 32.84 3.36 -1.07
CA THR A 207 33.76 2.85 -0.06
C THR A 207 34.97 2.09 -0.61
N GLY A 208 34.95 1.74 -1.88
CA GLY A 208 35.94 0.80 -2.46
C GLY A 208 35.74 -0.67 -2.05
N ILE A 209 34.78 -0.97 -1.16
CA ILE A 209 34.53 -2.34 -0.66
C ILE A 209 33.48 -3.01 -1.55
N GLU A 210 33.82 -4.20 -2.04
CA GLU A 210 32.89 -5.04 -2.81
C GLU A 210 32.21 -6.09 -1.94
N ILE A 211 30.90 -5.97 -1.76
CA ILE A 211 30.07 -6.98 -1.11
C ILE A 211 29.16 -7.61 -2.16
N SER A 212 29.24 -8.93 -2.28
CA SER A 212 28.47 -9.67 -3.29
C SER A 212 26.96 -9.59 -3.04
N ARG A 213 26.17 -9.66 -4.12
CA ARG A 213 24.71 -9.78 -4.05
C ARG A 213 24.27 -10.98 -3.21
N GLY A 214 25.00 -12.11 -3.31
CA GLY A 214 24.73 -13.31 -2.53
C GLY A 214 24.85 -13.08 -1.03
N THR A 215 25.91 -12.37 -0.61
CA THR A 215 26.11 -11.99 0.80
C THR A 215 24.98 -11.10 1.29
N MET A 216 24.62 -10.05 0.54
CA MET A 216 23.50 -9.17 0.89
C MET A 216 22.16 -9.92 0.93
N CYS A 217 21.94 -10.86 0.00
CA CYS A 217 20.77 -11.73 0.00
C CYS A 217 20.71 -12.59 1.27
N GLY A 218 21.84 -13.16 1.67
CA GLY A 218 21.97 -13.93 2.93
C GLY A 218 21.57 -13.10 4.16
N TRP A 219 21.96 -11.83 4.23
CA TRP A 219 21.53 -10.92 5.31
C TRP A 219 20.01 -10.74 5.34
N ILE A 220 19.41 -10.49 4.18
CA ILE A 220 17.97 -10.31 4.06
C ILE A 220 17.22 -11.58 4.45
N MET A 221 17.68 -12.74 3.99
CA MET A 221 17.05 -14.02 4.37
C MET A 221 17.14 -14.26 5.87
N ARG A 222 18.27 -13.96 6.50
CA ARG A 222 18.42 -14.06 7.96
C ARG A 222 17.47 -13.13 8.71
N VAL A 223 17.35 -11.87 8.28
CA VAL A 223 16.37 -10.94 8.87
C VAL A 223 14.94 -11.45 8.65
N GLY A 224 14.62 -11.97 7.46
CA GLY A 224 13.33 -12.57 7.19
C GLY A 224 12.98 -13.71 8.14
N ASP A 225 13.94 -14.62 8.41
CA ASP A 225 13.76 -15.70 9.39
C ASP A 225 13.44 -15.16 10.79
N LEU A 226 14.15 -14.12 11.22
CA LEU A 226 13.91 -13.48 12.51
C LEU A 226 12.53 -12.80 12.60
N LEU A 227 12.02 -12.27 11.49
CA LEU A 227 10.75 -11.56 11.47
C LEU A 227 9.53 -12.48 11.30
N ILE A 228 9.68 -13.76 10.90
CA ILE A 228 8.56 -14.71 10.79
C ILE A 228 7.76 -14.82 12.10
N PRO A 229 8.35 -14.99 13.29
CA PRO A 229 7.60 -15.02 14.55
C PRO A 229 6.86 -13.71 14.84
N VAL A 230 7.46 -12.56 14.50
CA VAL A 230 6.81 -11.24 14.65
C VAL A 230 5.60 -11.12 13.71
N ALA A 231 5.75 -11.50 12.44
CA ALA A 231 4.63 -11.52 11.48
C ALA A 231 3.51 -12.50 11.90
N SER A 232 3.86 -13.62 12.53
CA SER A 232 2.88 -14.55 13.10
C SER A 232 2.11 -13.92 14.27
N ALA A 233 2.78 -13.18 15.15
CA ALA A 233 2.12 -12.41 16.21
C ALA A 233 1.19 -11.33 15.65
N MET A 234 1.66 -10.58 14.61
CA MET A 234 0.83 -9.61 13.90
C MET A 234 -0.42 -10.25 13.28
N ARG A 235 -0.30 -11.46 12.71
CA ARG A 235 -1.47 -12.22 12.23
C ARG A 235 -2.44 -12.52 13.37
N SER A 236 -1.95 -12.94 14.52
CA SER A 236 -2.81 -13.25 15.67
C SER A 236 -3.54 -12.00 16.18
N GLU A 237 -2.86 -10.85 16.23
CA GLU A 237 -3.48 -9.55 16.55
C GLU A 237 -4.58 -9.18 15.55
N LEU A 238 -4.31 -9.34 14.25
CA LEU A 238 -5.26 -9.03 13.18
C LEU A 238 -6.51 -9.92 13.26
N LEU A 239 -6.34 -11.21 13.51
CA LEU A 239 -7.44 -12.18 13.63
C LEU A 239 -8.27 -12.01 14.92
N ALA A 240 -7.74 -11.34 15.93
CA ALA A 240 -8.47 -10.97 17.14
C ALA A 240 -9.37 -9.73 16.94
N GLY A 241 -9.21 -9.02 15.82
CA GLY A 241 -10.06 -7.89 15.45
C GLY A 241 -11.39 -8.32 14.85
N ASN A 242 -12.21 -7.35 14.46
CA ASN A 242 -13.55 -7.56 13.89
C ASN A 242 -13.67 -7.20 12.40
N TYR A 243 -12.63 -6.61 11.79
CA TYR A 243 -12.67 -6.16 10.40
C TYR A 243 -11.32 -6.33 9.70
N ILE A 244 -11.34 -7.04 8.57
CA ILE A 244 -10.16 -7.28 7.72
C ILE A 244 -10.50 -6.90 6.28
N GLN A 245 -9.62 -6.11 5.68
CA GLN A 245 -9.54 -5.93 4.23
C GLN A 245 -8.50 -6.88 3.68
N ALA A 246 -8.78 -7.53 2.56
CA ALA A 246 -7.85 -8.44 1.91
C ALA A 246 -7.78 -8.22 0.40
N ASP A 247 -6.58 -8.48 -0.13
CA ASP A 247 -6.26 -8.40 -1.56
C ASP A 247 -5.07 -9.31 -1.86
N GLU A 248 -4.78 -9.59 -3.15
CA GLU A 248 -3.60 -10.36 -3.54
C GLU A 248 -2.94 -9.80 -4.79
N THR A 249 -1.61 -10.00 -4.90
CA THR A 249 -0.84 -9.60 -6.08
C THR A 249 0.08 -10.72 -6.54
N PRO A 250 0.21 -10.94 -7.87
CA PRO A 250 1.13 -11.94 -8.40
C PRO A 250 2.58 -11.51 -8.21
N VAL A 251 3.44 -12.48 -7.93
CA VAL A 251 4.90 -12.33 -7.91
C VAL A 251 5.53 -13.53 -8.59
N ASP A 252 6.57 -13.28 -9.37
CA ASP A 252 7.31 -14.36 -10.00
C ASP A 252 8.28 -15.00 -9.02
N VAL A 253 8.38 -16.32 -9.04
CA VAL A 253 9.31 -17.11 -8.23
C VAL A 253 10.19 -17.92 -9.16
N GLN A 254 11.48 -17.84 -8.94
CA GLN A 254 12.43 -18.68 -9.68
C GLN A 254 12.31 -20.12 -9.19
N THR A 255 11.99 -21.04 -10.11
CA THR A 255 11.95 -22.48 -9.86
C THR A 255 13.01 -23.19 -10.69
N HIS A 256 13.55 -24.27 -10.15
CA HIS A 256 14.56 -25.12 -10.82
C HIS A 256 13.93 -26.42 -11.32
N ASP A 257 12.68 -26.36 -11.78
CA ASP A 257 11.91 -27.51 -12.25
C ASP A 257 12.15 -27.90 -13.73
N GLY A 258 13.13 -27.28 -14.36
CA GLY A 258 13.49 -27.52 -15.75
C GLY A 258 12.60 -26.85 -16.80
N ARG A 259 11.58 -26.09 -16.41
CA ARG A 259 10.66 -25.43 -17.36
C ARG A 259 11.24 -24.18 -18.02
N GLY A 260 12.34 -23.64 -17.50
CA GLY A 260 12.99 -22.44 -18.03
C GLY A 260 12.23 -21.13 -17.83
N THR A 261 11.09 -21.16 -17.12
CA THR A 261 10.24 -20.00 -16.82
C THR A 261 10.00 -19.88 -15.32
N ASN A 262 9.83 -18.67 -14.84
CA ASN A 262 9.43 -18.43 -13.46
C ASN A 262 8.02 -18.95 -13.20
N HIS A 263 7.78 -19.41 -11.97
CA HIS A 263 6.43 -19.76 -11.51
C HIS A 263 5.72 -18.51 -10.98
N GLN A 264 4.46 -18.29 -11.36
CA GLN A 264 3.64 -17.23 -10.82
C GLN A 264 3.07 -17.63 -9.46
N ALA A 265 3.61 -17.04 -8.40
CA ALA A 265 3.11 -17.14 -7.04
C ALA A 265 2.35 -15.88 -6.63
N TYR A 266 1.85 -15.82 -5.39
CA TYR A 266 1.03 -14.71 -4.91
C TYR A 266 1.44 -14.27 -3.52
N LEU A 267 1.45 -12.96 -3.31
CA LEU A 267 1.46 -12.31 -2.00
C LEU A 267 0.03 -11.87 -1.68
N TRP A 268 -0.53 -12.45 -0.63
CA TRP A 268 -1.83 -12.12 -0.08
C TRP A 268 -1.65 -11.10 1.03
N GLN A 269 -2.37 -10.01 0.98
CA GLN A 269 -2.36 -8.96 1.98
C GLN A 269 -3.63 -9.04 2.81
N TYR A 270 -3.49 -8.87 4.13
CA TYR A 270 -4.57 -8.76 5.09
C TYR A 270 -4.28 -7.61 6.04
N GLY A 271 -5.23 -6.71 6.25
CA GLY A 271 -5.02 -5.56 7.12
C GLY A 271 -6.33 -4.96 7.58
N THR A 272 -6.26 -4.06 8.54
CA THR A 272 -7.42 -3.31 9.02
C THR A 272 -7.16 -1.80 8.86
N PRO A 273 -8.18 -0.98 8.59
CA PRO A 273 -8.04 0.47 8.62
C PRO A 273 -7.48 0.95 9.97
N GLY A 274 -6.53 1.88 9.93
CA GLY A 274 -5.83 2.38 11.11
C GLY A 274 -4.89 1.41 11.82
N GLY A 275 -4.72 0.18 11.31
CA GLY A 275 -3.91 -0.86 11.93
C GLY A 275 -2.79 -1.38 11.04
N ALA A 276 -2.18 -2.46 11.52
CA ALA A 276 -1.12 -3.18 10.82
C ALA A 276 -1.64 -3.92 9.58
N THR A 277 -0.71 -4.31 8.73
CA THR A 277 -0.96 -5.19 7.59
C THR A 277 -0.04 -6.40 7.63
N VAL A 278 -0.54 -7.54 7.21
CA VAL A 278 0.20 -8.81 7.19
C VAL A 278 0.16 -9.39 5.79
N PHE A 279 1.31 -9.78 5.28
CA PHE A 279 1.44 -10.49 4.01
C PHE A 279 1.63 -11.97 4.23
N ASN A 280 1.01 -12.77 3.37
CA ASN A 280 1.18 -14.21 3.33
C ASN A 280 1.58 -14.64 1.91
N PHE A 281 2.65 -15.41 1.79
CA PHE A 281 3.13 -15.93 0.52
C PHE A 281 2.53 -17.30 0.20
N ARG A 282 2.07 -17.50 -1.05
CA ARG A 282 1.56 -18.77 -1.55
C ARG A 282 1.99 -18.99 -2.99
N MET A 283 2.30 -20.24 -3.34
CA MET A 283 2.65 -20.63 -4.69
C MET A 283 1.43 -20.65 -5.65
N SER A 284 0.21 -20.63 -5.11
CA SER A 284 -1.03 -20.63 -5.90
C SER A 284 -1.97 -19.49 -5.50
N ARG A 285 -2.90 -19.14 -6.40
CA ARG A 285 -4.02 -18.23 -6.14
C ARG A 285 -5.24 -18.98 -5.56
N GLY A 286 -5.05 -20.21 -5.10
CA GLY A 286 -6.11 -21.07 -4.61
C GLY A 286 -6.68 -20.61 -3.27
N ARG A 287 -7.91 -21.11 -2.98
CA ARG A 287 -8.66 -20.83 -1.74
C ARG A 287 -7.92 -21.28 -0.47
N GLU A 288 -7.01 -22.24 -0.59
CA GLU A 288 -6.23 -22.73 0.55
C GLU A 288 -5.42 -21.60 1.23
N GLY A 289 -4.99 -20.60 0.45
CA GLY A 289 -4.28 -19.44 0.96
C GLY A 289 -5.10 -18.66 1.99
N PRO A 290 -6.22 -18.03 1.59
CA PRO A 290 -7.08 -17.30 2.52
C PRO A 290 -7.73 -18.21 3.58
N ALA A 291 -8.12 -19.45 3.26
CA ALA A 291 -8.67 -20.38 4.25
C ALA A 291 -7.68 -20.66 5.38
N HIS A 292 -6.42 -20.92 5.07
CA HIS A 292 -5.40 -21.15 6.08
C HIS A 292 -5.05 -19.88 6.87
N PHE A 293 -5.02 -18.72 6.20
CA PHE A 293 -4.66 -17.45 6.87
C PHE A 293 -5.77 -17.00 7.81
N LEU A 294 -7.02 -16.99 7.36
CA LEU A 294 -8.17 -16.50 8.13
C LEU A 294 -8.66 -17.51 9.17
N ASP A 295 -8.38 -18.80 8.98
CA ASP A 295 -8.71 -19.89 9.91
C ASP A 295 -10.15 -19.77 10.44
N ARG A 296 -10.32 -19.41 11.70
CA ARG A 296 -11.61 -19.23 12.38
C ARG A 296 -12.00 -17.77 12.57
N PHE A 297 -11.44 -16.86 11.80
CA PHE A 297 -11.78 -15.44 11.90
C PHE A 297 -13.28 -15.22 11.78
N GLU A 298 -13.84 -14.52 12.75
CA GLU A 298 -15.24 -14.10 12.78
C GLU A 298 -15.28 -12.56 12.80
N GLY A 299 -15.96 -11.98 11.82
CA GLY A 299 -16.01 -10.54 11.64
C GLY A 299 -16.23 -10.18 10.18
N ILE A 300 -15.92 -8.96 9.80
CA ILE A 300 -16.10 -8.45 8.46
C ILE A 300 -14.85 -8.76 7.64
N LEU A 301 -15.01 -9.43 6.50
CA LEU A 301 -14.01 -9.62 5.48
C LEU A 301 -14.41 -8.84 4.22
N GLN A 302 -13.68 -7.78 3.90
CA GLN A 302 -13.89 -6.98 2.70
C GLN A 302 -12.87 -7.30 1.62
N THR A 303 -13.36 -7.63 0.41
CA THR A 303 -12.53 -8.02 -0.74
C THR A 303 -13.08 -7.46 -2.05
N ASP A 304 -12.39 -7.75 -3.16
CA ASP A 304 -12.84 -7.48 -4.53
C ASP A 304 -13.90 -8.45 -5.07
N ALA A 305 -14.42 -9.35 -4.22
CA ALA A 305 -15.30 -10.46 -4.59
C ALA A 305 -14.61 -11.60 -5.36
N TYR A 306 -13.30 -11.77 -5.24
CA TYR A 306 -12.63 -12.93 -5.80
C TYR A 306 -13.11 -14.22 -5.12
N ALA A 307 -13.44 -15.23 -5.93
CA ALA A 307 -14.09 -16.47 -5.46
C ALA A 307 -13.28 -17.29 -4.43
N ALA A 308 -11.97 -17.05 -4.32
CA ALA A 308 -11.14 -17.70 -3.31
C ALA A 308 -11.52 -17.31 -1.87
N TYR A 309 -12.15 -16.14 -1.69
CA TYR A 309 -12.60 -15.68 -0.38
C TYR A 309 -14.03 -16.14 -0.01
N ASP A 310 -14.80 -16.79 -0.91
CA ASP A 310 -16.21 -17.05 -0.71
C ASP A 310 -16.46 -18.15 0.34
N ARG A 311 -16.44 -19.41 -0.06
CA ARG A 311 -16.87 -20.54 0.81
C ARG A 311 -15.67 -21.20 1.49
N GLY A 312 -15.84 -21.56 2.77
CA GLY A 312 -14.82 -22.29 3.53
C GLY A 312 -13.63 -21.44 3.91
N VAL A 313 -13.83 -20.14 4.04
CA VAL A 313 -12.85 -19.16 4.51
C VAL A 313 -13.41 -18.47 5.74
N GLY A 314 -12.64 -18.46 6.83
CA GLY A 314 -13.05 -17.91 8.12
C GLY A 314 -14.00 -18.81 8.91
N GLY A 315 -14.51 -18.28 10.02
CA GLY A 315 -15.44 -18.96 10.93
C GLY A 315 -16.89 -18.92 10.45
N VAL A 316 -17.80 -19.42 11.30
CA VAL A 316 -19.23 -19.54 10.96
C VAL A 316 -19.91 -18.16 10.83
N ASN A 317 -19.48 -17.17 11.60
CA ASN A 317 -20.08 -15.84 11.66
C ASN A 317 -19.32 -14.80 10.81
N ILE A 318 -18.58 -15.23 9.79
CA ILE A 318 -17.89 -14.29 8.90
C ILE A 318 -18.89 -13.52 8.03
N VAL A 319 -18.72 -12.21 7.96
CA VAL A 319 -19.51 -11.29 7.14
C VAL A 319 -18.71 -10.88 5.92
N HIS A 320 -19.12 -11.36 4.75
CA HIS A 320 -18.45 -10.95 3.50
C HIS A 320 -18.99 -9.59 3.03
N ALA A 321 -18.08 -8.65 2.81
CA ALA A 321 -18.33 -7.34 2.20
C ALA A 321 -17.52 -7.18 0.92
N CYS A 322 -17.99 -6.32 0.01
CA CYS A 322 -17.33 -6.06 -1.26
C CYS A 322 -17.04 -4.58 -1.44
N CYS A 323 -16.09 -4.31 -2.33
CA CYS A 323 -15.56 -2.99 -2.62
C CYS A 323 -16.39 -2.28 -3.71
N TRP A 324 -16.93 -1.10 -3.40
CA TRP A 324 -17.62 -0.25 -4.36
C TRP A 324 -16.68 0.33 -5.42
N ALA A 325 -15.41 0.59 -5.09
CA ALA A 325 -14.44 1.07 -6.07
C ALA A 325 -14.21 0.06 -7.19
N HIS A 326 -14.18 -1.25 -6.90
CA HIS A 326 -14.11 -2.30 -7.90
C HIS A 326 -15.37 -2.36 -8.79
N ALA A 327 -16.56 -2.23 -8.20
CA ALA A 327 -17.80 -2.16 -8.98
C ALA A 327 -17.79 -0.95 -9.90
N ARG A 328 -17.43 0.23 -9.40
CA ARG A 328 -17.32 1.47 -10.17
C ARG A 328 -16.29 1.35 -11.31
N ARG A 329 -15.09 0.82 -11.03
CA ARG A 329 -14.02 0.66 -12.03
C ARG A 329 -14.48 -0.12 -13.25
N ARG A 330 -15.31 -1.17 -13.08
CA ARG A 330 -15.86 -1.93 -14.23
C ARG A 330 -16.73 -1.07 -15.16
N PHE A 331 -17.52 -0.14 -14.62
CA PHE A 331 -18.29 0.80 -15.44
C PHE A 331 -17.38 1.87 -16.07
N VAL A 332 -16.37 2.36 -15.35
CA VAL A 332 -15.36 3.27 -15.93
C VAL A 332 -14.64 2.60 -17.10
N ASP A 333 -14.30 1.33 -17.00
CA ASP A 333 -13.68 0.59 -18.10
C ASP A 333 -14.63 0.41 -19.29
N ALA A 334 -15.94 0.23 -19.04
CA ALA A 334 -16.93 0.25 -20.11
C ALA A 334 -16.99 1.62 -20.80
N VAL A 335 -16.96 2.72 -20.06
CA VAL A 335 -16.90 4.09 -20.59
C VAL A 335 -15.61 4.34 -21.40
N LYS A 336 -14.45 3.86 -20.93
CA LYS A 336 -13.19 3.97 -21.70
C LYS A 336 -13.26 3.27 -23.05
N LEU A 337 -13.95 2.14 -23.12
CA LEU A 337 -14.16 1.39 -24.35
C LEU A 337 -15.16 2.09 -25.26
N ASN A 338 -16.22 2.69 -24.71
CA ASN A 338 -17.22 3.44 -25.43
C ASN A 338 -17.57 4.75 -24.71
N LYS A 339 -16.90 5.83 -25.06
CA LYS A 339 -17.11 7.17 -24.48
C LYS A 339 -18.52 7.74 -24.68
N ARG A 340 -19.37 7.09 -25.51
CA ARG A 340 -20.76 7.47 -25.76
C ARG A 340 -21.75 6.57 -24.99
N ASP A 341 -21.29 5.71 -24.14
CA ASP A 341 -22.15 4.86 -23.31
C ASP A 341 -22.72 5.66 -22.13
N VAL A 342 -23.81 6.37 -22.43
CA VAL A 342 -24.54 7.23 -21.48
C VAL A 342 -24.99 6.43 -20.25
N ALA A 343 -25.35 5.15 -20.42
CA ALA A 343 -25.82 4.32 -19.33
C ALA A 343 -24.68 3.98 -18.36
N SER A 344 -23.50 3.60 -18.85
CA SER A 344 -22.32 3.38 -17.99
C SER A 344 -21.83 4.67 -17.35
N ILE A 345 -21.87 5.81 -18.06
CA ILE A 345 -21.55 7.13 -17.49
C ILE A 345 -22.46 7.42 -16.31
N ARG A 346 -23.80 7.25 -16.48
CA ARG A 346 -24.75 7.49 -15.39
C ARG A 346 -24.55 6.57 -14.19
N ALA A 347 -24.18 5.30 -14.43
CA ALA A 347 -23.84 4.38 -13.35
C ALA A 347 -22.63 4.87 -12.53
N VAL A 348 -21.58 5.38 -13.20
CA VAL A 348 -20.40 5.97 -12.56
C VAL A 348 -20.79 7.19 -11.74
N GLU A 349 -21.56 8.13 -12.29
CA GLU A 349 -22.03 9.35 -11.60
C GLU A 349 -22.78 9.01 -10.29
N LEU A 350 -23.73 8.07 -10.35
CA LEU A 350 -24.48 7.64 -9.18
C LEU A 350 -23.58 7.00 -8.11
N MET A 351 -22.56 6.23 -8.52
CA MET A 351 -21.59 5.69 -7.58
C MET A 351 -20.68 6.78 -6.99
N ASP A 352 -20.36 7.82 -7.76
CA ASP A 352 -19.61 8.98 -7.24
C ASP A 352 -20.41 9.75 -6.20
N GLU A 353 -21.72 9.88 -6.37
CA GLU A 353 -22.61 10.43 -5.35
C GLU A 353 -22.55 9.61 -4.04
N LEU A 354 -22.41 8.27 -4.13
CA LEU A 354 -22.26 7.41 -2.95
C LEU A 354 -20.93 7.67 -2.22
N PHE A 355 -19.83 7.80 -2.96
CA PHE A 355 -18.54 8.16 -2.37
C PHE A 355 -18.54 9.57 -1.78
N ALA A 356 -19.31 10.51 -2.35
CA ALA A 356 -19.45 11.85 -1.83
C ALA A 356 -20.09 11.90 -0.43
N ILE A 357 -20.92 10.92 -0.05
CA ILE A 357 -21.47 10.80 1.31
C ILE A 357 -20.35 10.56 2.32
N ASP A 358 -19.42 9.66 2.02
CA ASP A 358 -18.27 9.40 2.91
C ASP A 358 -17.26 10.55 2.90
N ALA A 359 -17.08 11.22 1.76
CA ALA A 359 -16.26 12.42 1.67
C ALA A 359 -16.83 13.53 2.57
N GLN A 360 -18.16 13.73 2.57
CA GLN A 360 -18.80 14.68 3.49
C GLN A 360 -18.54 14.31 4.95
N ALA A 361 -18.70 13.03 5.33
CA ALA A 361 -18.45 12.60 6.71
C ALA A 361 -17.01 12.88 7.15
N ARG A 362 -16.04 12.73 6.25
CA ARG A 362 -14.64 13.07 6.49
C ARG A 362 -14.43 14.57 6.65
N ASP A 363 -14.98 15.38 5.72
CA ASP A 363 -14.81 16.83 5.73
C ASP A 363 -15.45 17.46 6.99
N ASP A 364 -16.52 16.86 7.47
CA ASP A 364 -17.20 17.24 8.71
C ASP A 364 -16.59 16.60 9.98
N ASN A 365 -15.47 15.86 9.84
CA ASN A 365 -14.76 15.14 10.92
C ASN A 365 -15.69 14.24 11.77
N MET A 366 -16.63 13.56 11.13
CA MET A 366 -17.57 12.66 11.82
C MET A 366 -16.86 11.40 12.30
N ASP A 367 -17.23 10.94 13.50
CA ASP A 367 -16.84 9.62 13.99
C ASP A 367 -17.61 8.49 13.25
N HIS A 368 -17.35 7.24 13.61
CA HIS A 368 -18.05 6.09 13.01
C HIS A 368 -19.57 6.17 13.16
N ALA A 369 -20.07 6.64 14.30
CA ALA A 369 -21.52 6.76 14.56
C ALA A 369 -22.15 7.86 13.70
N GLY A 370 -21.52 9.03 13.61
CA GLY A 370 -21.95 10.13 12.77
C GLY A 370 -21.94 9.79 11.29
N ARG A 371 -20.86 9.13 10.81
CA ARG A 371 -20.77 8.61 9.44
C ARG A 371 -21.88 7.60 9.16
N HIS A 372 -22.14 6.70 10.10
CA HIS A 372 -23.20 5.70 9.94
C HIS A 372 -24.59 6.35 9.85
N ALA A 373 -24.88 7.31 10.71
CA ALA A 373 -26.13 8.07 10.66
C ALA A 373 -26.32 8.80 9.32
N LEU A 374 -25.26 9.43 8.81
CA LEU A 374 -25.27 10.08 7.50
C LEU A 374 -25.53 9.08 6.36
N ARG A 375 -24.87 7.92 6.39
CA ARG A 375 -25.09 6.82 5.43
C ARG A 375 -26.52 6.32 5.48
N GLN A 376 -27.07 6.08 6.67
CA GLN A 376 -28.47 5.63 6.83
C GLN A 376 -29.48 6.62 6.27
N GLN A 377 -29.19 7.91 6.37
CA GLN A 377 -30.06 8.96 5.85
C GLN A 377 -29.99 9.11 4.34
N LYS A 378 -28.77 9.09 3.75
CA LYS A 378 -28.54 9.48 2.35
C LYS A 378 -28.36 8.32 1.38
N ALA A 379 -27.78 7.20 1.83
CA ALA A 379 -27.40 6.13 0.92
C ALA A 379 -28.59 5.26 0.45
N PRO A 380 -29.63 4.91 1.24
CA PRO A 380 -30.69 4.03 0.76
C PRO A 380 -31.39 4.51 -0.52
N PRO A 381 -31.88 5.77 -0.63
CA PRO A 381 -32.54 6.22 -1.86
C PRO A 381 -31.59 6.26 -3.06
N LEU A 382 -30.30 6.51 -2.82
CA LEU A 382 -29.28 6.47 -3.88
C LEU A 382 -28.98 5.04 -4.33
N LEU A 383 -28.91 4.09 -3.40
CA LEU A 383 -28.73 2.67 -3.71
C LEU A 383 -29.90 2.12 -4.54
N ASP A 384 -31.14 2.52 -4.25
CA ASP A 384 -32.31 2.15 -5.05
C ASP A 384 -32.19 2.70 -6.48
N GLN A 385 -31.71 3.94 -6.65
CA GLN A 385 -31.45 4.51 -7.98
C GLN A 385 -30.33 3.75 -8.71
N ILE A 386 -29.21 3.48 -8.06
CA ILE A 386 -28.09 2.71 -8.63
C ILE A 386 -28.59 1.34 -9.09
N ARG A 387 -29.28 0.62 -8.21
CA ARG A 387 -29.82 -0.72 -8.51
C ARG A 387 -30.82 -0.70 -9.66
N GLY A 388 -31.76 0.23 -9.61
CA GLY A 388 -32.76 0.40 -10.66
C GLY A 388 -32.13 0.67 -12.01
N HIS A 389 -31.16 1.60 -12.05
CA HIS A 389 -30.43 1.94 -13.27
C HIS A 389 -29.66 0.74 -13.85
N ILE A 390 -28.92 -0.02 -12.99
CA ILE A 390 -28.16 -1.19 -13.43
C ILE A 390 -29.09 -2.32 -13.90
N LEU A 391 -30.25 -2.50 -13.26
CA LEU A 391 -31.25 -3.49 -13.69
C LEU A 391 -31.81 -3.13 -15.08
N GLU A 392 -32.14 -1.87 -15.36
CA GLU A 392 -32.59 -1.44 -16.68
C GLU A 392 -31.48 -1.60 -17.71
N MET A 393 -30.24 -1.20 -17.37
CA MET A 393 -29.07 -1.44 -18.22
C MET A 393 -28.94 -2.92 -18.59
N SER A 394 -29.06 -3.81 -17.63
CA SER A 394 -28.88 -5.27 -17.84
C SER A 394 -29.86 -5.86 -18.85
N LYS A 395 -31.02 -5.22 -19.05
CA LYS A 395 -32.03 -5.63 -20.05
C LYS A 395 -31.68 -5.18 -21.47
N THR A 396 -30.91 -4.11 -21.62
CA THR A 396 -30.66 -3.43 -22.89
C THR A 396 -29.26 -3.71 -23.46
N VAL A 397 -28.28 -4.03 -22.61
CA VAL A 397 -26.90 -4.29 -23.03
C VAL A 397 -26.67 -5.78 -23.28
N LEU A 398 -25.72 -6.11 -24.16
CA LEU A 398 -25.32 -7.50 -24.36
C LEU A 398 -24.60 -8.04 -23.13
N PRO A 399 -24.94 -9.25 -22.65
CA PRO A 399 -24.36 -9.82 -21.43
C PRO A 399 -22.82 -9.93 -21.45
N LYS A 400 -22.21 -10.09 -22.63
CA LYS A 400 -20.76 -10.21 -22.81
C LYS A 400 -20.06 -8.88 -23.14
N SER A 401 -20.78 -7.76 -23.24
CA SER A 401 -20.18 -6.43 -23.34
C SER A 401 -19.56 -6.03 -22.00
N ALA A 402 -18.66 -5.05 -21.98
CA ALA A 402 -18.08 -4.53 -20.75
C ALA A 402 -19.17 -4.02 -19.79
N ALA A 403 -20.14 -3.26 -20.31
CA ALA A 403 -21.30 -2.77 -19.55
C ALA A 403 -22.17 -3.91 -19.00
N GLY A 404 -22.42 -4.97 -19.79
CA GLY A 404 -23.18 -6.15 -19.36
C GLY A 404 -22.47 -6.95 -18.29
N GLN A 405 -21.14 -7.11 -18.41
CA GLN A 405 -20.32 -7.75 -17.39
C GLN A 405 -20.26 -6.93 -16.10
N ALA A 406 -20.11 -5.60 -16.19
CA ALA A 406 -20.14 -4.69 -15.05
C ALA A 406 -21.49 -4.77 -14.30
N SER A 407 -22.60 -4.75 -15.05
CA SER A 407 -23.95 -4.88 -14.50
C SER A 407 -24.15 -6.22 -13.80
N SER A 408 -23.82 -7.32 -14.47
CA SER A 408 -23.97 -8.68 -13.91
C SER A 408 -23.11 -8.87 -12.66
N TYR A 409 -21.85 -8.40 -12.66
CA TYR A 409 -20.97 -8.44 -11.51
C TYR A 409 -21.58 -7.67 -10.33
N THR A 410 -21.95 -6.41 -10.52
CA THR A 410 -22.46 -5.55 -9.45
C THR A 410 -23.75 -6.09 -8.85
N LEU A 411 -24.66 -6.59 -9.67
CA LEU A 411 -25.92 -7.22 -9.19
C LEU A 411 -25.66 -8.53 -8.42
N ALA A 412 -24.70 -9.34 -8.87
CA ALA A 412 -24.36 -10.60 -8.19
C ALA A 412 -23.81 -10.41 -6.78
N ILE A 413 -23.08 -9.29 -6.55
CA ILE A 413 -22.49 -9.00 -5.24
C ILE A 413 -23.28 -7.93 -4.46
N TRP A 414 -24.49 -7.54 -4.90
CA TRP A 414 -25.25 -6.42 -4.35
C TRP A 414 -25.39 -6.45 -2.83
N THR A 415 -25.80 -7.59 -2.28
CA THR A 415 -25.96 -7.75 -0.82
C THR A 415 -24.63 -7.50 -0.06
N ARG A 416 -23.49 -7.87 -0.66
CA ARG A 416 -22.18 -7.66 -0.06
C ARG A 416 -21.73 -6.20 -0.18
N LEU A 417 -22.13 -5.50 -1.25
CA LEU A 417 -21.87 -4.09 -1.45
C LEU A 417 -22.65 -3.20 -0.46
N THR A 418 -23.85 -3.61 -0.07
CA THR A 418 -24.72 -2.82 0.83
C THR A 418 -24.44 -3.05 2.32
N ARG A 419 -23.53 -3.95 2.70
CA ARG A 419 -23.18 -4.24 4.09
C ARG A 419 -22.69 -3.04 4.90
N PHE A 420 -22.15 -2.01 4.26
CA PHE A 420 -21.71 -0.78 4.93
C PHE A 420 -22.87 -0.02 5.63
N LEU A 421 -24.12 -0.33 5.31
CA LEU A 421 -25.28 0.18 6.01
C LEU A 421 -25.51 -0.54 7.35
N ASP A 422 -25.04 -1.77 7.50
CA ASP A 422 -25.21 -2.57 8.71
C ASP A 422 -24.03 -2.39 9.69
N TYR A 423 -22.84 -2.00 9.16
CA TYR A 423 -21.58 -1.96 9.91
C TYR A 423 -20.94 -0.58 9.82
N PRO A 424 -20.93 0.21 10.92
CA PRO A 424 -20.38 1.58 10.93
C PRO A 424 -18.90 1.67 10.56
N GLU A 425 -18.11 0.65 10.92
CA GLU A 425 -16.68 0.57 10.66
C GLU A 425 -16.33 0.23 9.22
N LEU A 426 -17.25 -0.39 8.46
CA LEU A 426 -16.97 -0.86 7.11
C LEU A 426 -16.75 0.31 6.15
N GLU A 427 -15.65 0.27 5.41
CA GLU A 427 -15.32 1.25 4.37
C GLU A 427 -16.04 0.91 3.06
N LEU A 428 -16.30 1.93 2.21
CA LEU A 428 -16.88 1.71 0.88
C LEU A 428 -15.91 0.98 -0.06
N SER A 429 -14.60 1.09 0.20
CA SER A 429 -13.58 0.48 -0.64
C SER A 429 -12.54 -0.29 0.18
N ASN A 430 -11.83 -1.22 -0.47
CA ASN A 430 -10.63 -1.85 0.06
C ASN A 430 -9.34 -1.21 -0.49
N ASN A 431 -9.39 0.05 -0.90
CA ASN A 431 -8.26 0.76 -1.50
C ASN A 431 -7.04 0.83 -0.56
N LEU A 432 -7.25 0.78 0.75
CA LEU A 432 -6.16 0.70 1.72
C LEU A 432 -5.38 -0.62 1.58
N ALA A 433 -6.05 -1.75 1.30
CA ALA A 433 -5.41 -3.01 0.97
C ALA A 433 -4.63 -2.91 -0.35
N GLU A 434 -5.26 -2.36 -1.40
CA GLU A 434 -4.59 -2.12 -2.70
C GLU A 434 -3.36 -1.21 -2.54
N ASN A 435 -3.46 -0.12 -1.77
CA ASN A 435 -2.35 0.79 -1.51
C ASN A 435 -1.19 0.08 -0.78
N SER A 436 -1.48 -0.88 0.09
CA SER A 436 -0.45 -1.72 0.74
C SER A 436 0.25 -2.67 -0.24
N MET A 437 -0.35 -2.96 -1.41
CA MET A 437 0.27 -3.73 -2.48
C MET A 437 1.22 -2.91 -3.38
N ARG A 438 1.10 -1.57 -3.40
CA ARG A 438 1.93 -0.69 -4.26
C ARG A 438 3.45 -0.91 -4.07
N PRO A 439 4.00 -1.04 -2.84
CA PRO A 439 5.43 -1.31 -2.67
C PRO A 439 5.89 -2.61 -3.33
N ILE A 440 5.03 -3.63 -3.37
CA ILE A 440 5.33 -4.90 -4.04
C ILE A 440 5.30 -4.72 -5.56
N ALA A 441 4.28 -4.03 -6.08
CA ALA A 441 4.13 -3.76 -7.50
C ALA A 441 5.31 -2.94 -8.06
N LEU A 442 5.75 -1.89 -7.34
CA LEU A 442 6.94 -1.11 -7.67
C LEU A 442 8.22 -1.93 -7.51
N GLY A 443 8.33 -2.66 -6.42
CA GLY A 443 9.48 -3.48 -6.10
C GLY A 443 9.74 -4.56 -7.14
N ARG A 444 8.72 -5.32 -7.56
CA ARG A 444 8.85 -6.38 -8.57
C ARG A 444 9.34 -5.86 -9.92
N SER A 445 9.04 -4.61 -10.27
CA SER A 445 9.59 -3.97 -11.48
C SER A 445 11.10 -3.72 -11.38
N ASN A 446 11.69 -3.69 -10.18
CA ASN A 446 13.10 -3.48 -9.92
C ASN A 446 13.86 -4.78 -9.63
N TRP A 447 13.34 -5.68 -8.79
CA TRP A 447 14.00 -6.93 -8.40
C TRP A 447 13.48 -8.17 -9.14
N ILE A 448 12.45 -8.02 -9.98
CA ILE A 448 11.91 -8.94 -11.00
C ILE A 448 11.24 -10.19 -10.40
N HIS A 449 11.92 -10.99 -9.60
CA HIS A 449 11.40 -12.25 -9.05
C HIS A 449 11.91 -12.52 -7.62
N ILE A 450 11.23 -13.44 -6.94
CA ILE A 450 11.69 -14.07 -5.70
C ILE A 450 12.60 -15.23 -6.07
N GLY A 451 13.76 -15.36 -5.45
CA GLY A 451 14.82 -16.28 -5.83
C GLY A 451 14.50 -17.78 -5.60
N SER A 452 13.54 -18.10 -4.72
CA SER A 452 13.08 -19.48 -4.47
C SER A 452 11.75 -19.46 -3.72
N GLU A 453 11.04 -20.59 -3.70
CA GLU A 453 9.83 -20.79 -2.91
C GLU A 453 10.10 -20.54 -1.41
N ASP A 454 11.20 -21.08 -0.87
CA ASP A 454 11.59 -20.90 0.54
C ASP A 454 11.85 -19.45 0.94
N ALA A 455 12.19 -18.57 0.01
CA ALA A 455 12.36 -17.15 0.26
C ALA A 455 11.03 -16.41 0.43
N GLY A 456 9.95 -16.95 -0.12
CA GLY A 456 8.63 -16.32 -0.14
C GLY A 456 8.10 -15.94 1.25
N PRO A 457 8.01 -16.86 2.23
CA PRO A 457 7.55 -16.56 3.59
C PRO A 457 8.41 -15.50 4.29
N ARG A 458 9.73 -15.50 4.08
CA ARG A 458 10.67 -14.51 4.63
C ARG A 458 10.39 -13.12 4.09
N ILE A 459 10.16 -13.03 2.79
CA ILE A 459 9.84 -11.78 2.11
C ILE A 459 8.46 -11.26 2.55
N ALA A 460 7.47 -12.14 2.71
CA ALA A 460 6.17 -11.79 3.25
C ALA A 460 6.26 -11.22 4.67
N ALA A 461 7.08 -11.81 5.54
CA ALA A 461 7.33 -11.31 6.89
C ALA A 461 8.01 -9.92 6.86
N ILE A 462 8.99 -9.72 5.99
CA ILE A 462 9.65 -8.41 5.81
C ILE A 462 8.63 -7.36 5.35
N PHE A 463 7.81 -7.64 4.33
CA PHE A 463 6.78 -6.71 3.85
C PHE A 463 5.74 -6.43 4.93
N SER A 464 5.33 -7.42 5.71
CA SER A 464 4.41 -7.23 6.84
C SER A 464 4.91 -6.18 7.81
N VAL A 465 6.19 -6.26 8.18
CA VAL A 465 6.82 -5.32 9.11
C VAL A 465 7.03 -3.95 8.47
N VAL A 466 7.65 -3.89 7.29
CA VAL A 466 8.00 -2.62 6.62
C VAL A 466 6.73 -1.81 6.29
N GLU A 467 5.71 -2.47 5.75
CA GLU A 467 4.47 -1.81 5.37
C GLU A 467 3.64 -1.41 6.59
N SER A 468 3.63 -2.21 7.66
CA SER A 468 2.98 -1.82 8.93
C SER A 468 3.67 -0.63 9.57
N CYS A 469 5.01 -0.56 9.54
CA CYS A 469 5.72 0.63 9.98
C CYS A 469 5.31 1.86 9.18
N ARG A 470 5.21 1.74 7.84
CA ARG A 470 4.74 2.84 6.98
C ARG A 470 3.32 3.29 7.35
N ARG A 471 2.38 2.35 7.49
CA ARG A 471 0.97 2.64 7.82
C ARG A 471 0.79 3.28 9.19
N LEU A 472 1.62 2.88 10.16
CA LEU A 472 1.59 3.39 11.53
C LEU A 472 2.53 4.57 11.77
N ASN A 473 3.11 5.16 10.69
CA ASN A 473 4.08 6.26 10.76
C ASN A 473 5.26 5.98 11.70
N ILE A 474 5.75 4.73 11.71
CA ILE A 474 6.90 4.30 12.50
C ILE A 474 8.17 4.38 11.65
N PRO A 475 9.24 5.04 12.11
CA PRO A 475 10.54 5.01 11.43
C PRO A 475 11.07 3.57 11.36
N VAL A 476 11.02 2.95 10.17
CA VAL A 476 11.31 1.52 9.99
C VAL A 476 12.75 1.15 10.42
N ARG A 477 13.73 2.04 10.19
CA ARG A 477 15.13 1.81 10.60
C ARG A 477 15.27 1.73 12.11
N ASP A 478 14.63 2.63 12.83
CA ASP A 478 14.68 2.69 14.29
C ASP A 478 13.97 1.49 14.92
N TYR A 479 12.82 1.13 14.36
CA TYR A 479 12.09 -0.07 14.78
C TYR A 479 12.93 -1.33 14.61
N LEU A 480 13.50 -1.57 13.42
CA LEU A 480 14.33 -2.74 13.15
C LEU A 480 15.60 -2.76 14.01
N ALA A 481 16.23 -1.60 14.23
CA ALA A 481 17.39 -1.49 15.10
C ALA A 481 17.06 -1.82 16.56
N ALA A 482 15.85 -1.52 17.00
CA ALA A 482 15.41 -1.81 18.37
C ALA A 482 15.07 -3.29 18.60
N ILE A 483 14.52 -3.99 17.60
CA ILE A 483 14.00 -5.35 17.79
C ILE A 483 14.94 -6.46 17.31
N LEU A 484 15.70 -6.25 16.22
CA LEU A 484 16.46 -7.33 15.58
C LEU A 484 17.67 -7.82 16.42
N PRO A 485 18.48 -6.94 17.07
CA PRO A 485 19.57 -7.41 17.91
C PRO A 485 19.01 -8.23 19.08
N GLY A 486 19.44 -9.50 19.18
CA GLY A 486 18.97 -10.42 20.23
C GLY A 486 17.62 -11.08 19.99
N LEU A 487 16.90 -10.76 18.91
CA LEU A 487 15.60 -11.38 18.57
C LEU A 487 15.72 -12.91 18.43
N ALA A 488 16.85 -13.42 17.94
CA ALA A 488 17.13 -14.85 17.85
C ALA A 488 17.03 -15.60 19.19
N ASN A 489 17.29 -14.90 20.29
CA ASN A 489 17.28 -15.46 21.66
C ASN A 489 16.04 -15.04 22.47
N ALA A 490 15.14 -14.26 21.87
CA ALA A 490 13.93 -13.81 22.54
C ALA A 490 12.92 -14.96 22.67
N PRO A 491 12.29 -15.14 23.85
CA PRO A 491 11.21 -16.10 24.01
C PRO A 491 10.06 -15.80 23.06
N LEU A 492 9.46 -16.84 22.44
CA LEU A 492 8.35 -16.68 21.49
C LEU A 492 7.16 -15.92 22.10
N GLN A 493 6.90 -16.07 23.40
CA GLN A 493 5.84 -15.35 24.10
C GLN A 493 5.99 -13.83 24.06
N ARG A 494 7.22 -13.34 23.90
CA ARG A 494 7.51 -11.91 23.83
C ARG A 494 7.36 -11.31 22.44
N THR A 495 7.14 -12.13 21.39
CA THR A 495 7.02 -11.63 20.02
C THR A 495 5.81 -10.71 19.82
N ALA A 496 4.72 -10.93 20.55
CA ALA A 496 3.55 -10.03 20.54
C ALA A 496 3.90 -8.61 21.03
N GLU A 497 4.85 -8.46 21.94
CA GLU A 497 5.32 -7.17 22.42
C GLU A 497 6.21 -6.42 21.40
N LEU A 498 6.70 -7.14 20.39
CA LEU A 498 7.63 -6.64 19.38
C LEU A 498 6.96 -6.27 18.06
N THR A 499 5.63 -6.47 17.94
CA THR A 499 4.90 -6.03 16.75
C THR A 499 4.99 -4.52 16.55
N PRO A 500 4.92 -4.00 15.31
CA PRO A 500 4.94 -2.56 15.07
C PRO A 500 3.90 -1.79 15.88
N ALA A 501 2.68 -2.33 16.02
CA ALA A 501 1.61 -1.71 16.79
C ALA A 501 1.95 -1.65 18.30
N ALA A 502 2.42 -2.76 18.87
CA ALA A 502 2.82 -2.80 20.29
C ALA A 502 4.04 -1.90 20.57
N TRP A 503 4.97 -1.82 19.64
CA TRP A 503 6.14 -0.94 19.76
C TRP A 503 5.73 0.54 19.72
N ALA A 504 4.82 0.94 18.84
CA ALA A 504 4.29 2.30 18.76
C ALA A 504 3.53 2.69 20.04
N ALA A 505 2.71 1.78 20.58
CA ALA A 505 1.96 2.02 21.81
C ALA A 505 2.84 2.31 23.03
N ARG A 506 4.05 1.74 23.06
CA ARG A 506 5.03 1.98 24.16
C ARG A 506 5.80 3.30 24.04
N ARG A 507 5.75 3.96 22.88
CA ARG A 507 6.50 5.20 22.60
C ARG A 507 5.57 6.29 22.04
N PRO A 508 4.55 6.74 22.77
CA PRO A 508 3.55 7.69 22.27
C PRO A 508 4.14 9.04 21.81
N HIS A 509 5.37 9.38 22.21
CA HIS A 509 6.01 10.66 21.88
C HIS A 509 6.84 10.66 20.57
N LEU A 510 7.05 9.52 19.93
CA LEU A 510 7.80 9.43 18.66
C LEU A 510 6.91 9.58 17.41
N SER A 511 5.60 9.45 17.56
CA SER A 511 4.63 9.58 16.47
C SER A 511 4.33 11.02 16.04
N THR A 512 4.84 12.04 16.75
CA THR A 512 4.63 13.46 16.46
C THR A 512 5.81 14.18 15.84
N VAL A 513 6.94 13.51 15.63
CA VAL A 513 8.06 14.08 14.86
C VAL A 513 7.82 13.71 13.40
N GLY A 514 7.15 14.62 12.69
CA GLY A 514 6.72 14.46 11.33
C GLY A 514 7.84 14.03 10.38
N LEU A 515 7.57 12.98 9.64
CA LEU A 515 8.15 12.78 8.33
C LEU A 515 7.19 13.48 7.35
N LEU A 516 7.52 14.71 7.00
CA LEU A 516 7.07 15.35 5.77
C LEU A 516 7.90 14.83 4.59
#